data_bd8dfb753d6c86e96d73a7269fa7e090
#
_entry.id   bd8dfb753d6c86e96d73a7269fa7e090
#
_cell.length_a   1.000
_cell.length_b   1.000
_cell.length_c   1.000
_cell.angle_alpha   90.00
_cell.angle_beta   90.00
_cell.angle_gamma   90.00
#
_symmetry.space_group_name_H-M   'P 1'
#
loop_
_entity.id
_entity.type
_entity.pdbx_description
1 polymer ?
#
loop_
_entity_poly.entity_id
_entity_poly.type
_entity_poly.pdbx_seq_one_letter_code
_entity_poly.pdbx_strand_id
1 'polypeptide(L)'
;SAQAVLKMTTVVDGQLRLRHQPPLIETIEELLPDRTREEFTEQMRTMVREYRATLTSDRRHLLEQYEVIDMARKVVGVGSVGTRCWVLLLRGVDSGDPLLLQAKEAGPSVIHKAKVVGRRKANNGERVVHGQRLMQAASDIFLGWKRQDGVDGVSRDFYLRQLRDWKLSFPAEMMQPQGMTEYA
;
A
#
# COMPACT_ATOMS: atom_id res chain seq x y z
N SER A 1 -4.39 7.95 -8.46
CA SER A 1 -5.07 8.36 -9.68
C SER A 1 -6.59 8.20 -9.51
N ALA A 2 -7.39 9.06 -10.14
CA ALA A 2 -8.84 9.04 -10.03
C ALA A 2 -9.45 7.68 -10.43
N GLN A 3 -8.87 7.00 -11.41
CA GLN A 3 -9.34 5.67 -11.83
C GLN A 3 -9.16 4.59 -10.76
N ALA A 4 -8.05 4.60 -10.02
CA ALA A 4 -7.85 3.64 -8.93
C ALA A 4 -8.89 3.85 -7.83
N VAL A 5 -9.20 5.10 -7.51
CA VAL A 5 -10.25 5.43 -6.52
C VAL A 5 -11.59 4.88 -6.99
N LEU A 6 -12.03 5.19 -8.21
CA LEU A 6 -13.31 4.72 -8.74
C LEU A 6 -13.44 3.20 -8.78
N LYS A 7 -12.36 2.49 -9.09
CA LYS A 7 -12.35 1.01 -9.12
C LYS A 7 -12.38 0.36 -7.74
N MET A 8 -11.71 0.98 -6.77
CA MET A 8 -11.48 0.37 -5.47
C MET A 8 -12.39 0.88 -4.35
N THR A 9 -13.19 1.91 -4.62
CA THR A 9 -14.06 2.50 -3.60
C THR A 9 -15.54 2.41 -3.98
N THR A 10 -16.38 2.50 -2.98
CA THR A 10 -17.83 2.60 -3.07
C THR A 10 -18.34 3.53 -1.99
N VAL A 11 -19.57 4.02 -2.12
CA VAL A 11 -20.19 4.82 -1.06
C VAL A 11 -21.14 3.93 -0.28
N VAL A 12 -20.95 3.88 1.04
CA VAL A 12 -21.79 3.15 1.98
C VAL A 12 -22.22 4.15 3.05
N ASP A 13 -23.51 4.32 3.25
CA ASP A 13 -24.10 5.29 4.22
C ASP A 13 -23.53 6.71 4.08
N GLY A 14 -23.35 7.16 2.83
CA GLY A 14 -22.81 8.48 2.51
C GLY A 14 -21.29 8.63 2.73
N GLN A 15 -20.60 7.58 3.14
CA GLN A 15 -19.16 7.57 3.37
C GLN A 15 -18.42 6.77 2.30
N LEU A 16 -17.27 7.27 1.87
CA LEU A 16 -16.40 6.55 0.96
C LEU A 16 -15.72 5.37 1.68
N ARG A 17 -15.78 4.16 1.09
CA ARG A 17 -15.25 2.91 1.62
C ARG A 17 -14.50 2.15 0.55
N LEU A 18 -13.58 1.27 0.95
CA LEU A 18 -12.98 0.30 0.06
C LEU A 18 -13.99 -0.80 -0.28
N ARG A 19 -14.01 -1.22 -1.53
CA ARG A 19 -14.90 -2.30 -1.98
C ARG A 19 -14.43 -3.63 -1.42
N HIS A 20 -15.39 -4.44 -0.95
CA HIS A 20 -15.16 -5.87 -0.73
C HIS A 20 -15.29 -6.60 -2.06
N GLN A 21 -14.21 -7.20 -2.56
CA GLN A 21 -14.15 -7.92 -3.82
C GLN A 21 -13.20 -9.10 -3.72
N PRO A 22 -13.58 -10.16 -2.97
CA PRO A 22 -12.73 -11.34 -2.82
C PRO A 22 -12.52 -12.05 -4.15
N PRO A 23 -11.37 -12.71 -4.38
CA PRO A 23 -10.22 -12.77 -3.47
C PRO A 23 -9.28 -11.56 -3.60
N LEU A 24 -9.60 -10.55 -4.43
CA LEU A 24 -8.70 -9.46 -4.77
C LEU A 24 -8.59 -8.39 -3.68
N ILE A 25 -9.72 -8.06 -3.04
CA ILE A 25 -9.80 -7.05 -1.98
C ILE A 25 -10.67 -7.61 -0.87
N GLU A 26 -10.09 -7.75 0.31
CA GLU A 26 -10.79 -8.19 1.52
C GLU A 26 -10.73 -7.07 2.55
N THR A 27 -11.91 -6.61 2.94
CA THR A 27 -12.05 -5.55 3.94
C THR A 27 -11.66 -6.07 5.33
N ILE A 28 -11.35 -5.14 6.21
CA ILE A 28 -10.87 -5.49 7.54
C ILE A 28 -11.95 -6.15 8.39
N GLU A 29 -13.18 -5.75 8.21
CA GLU A 29 -14.33 -6.33 8.92
C GLU A 29 -14.45 -7.83 8.65
N GLU A 30 -14.16 -8.24 7.41
CA GLU A 30 -14.17 -9.66 7.04
C GLU A 30 -12.94 -10.43 7.56
N LEU A 31 -11.81 -9.76 7.66
CA LEU A 31 -10.57 -10.37 8.15
C LEU A 31 -10.53 -10.49 9.68
N LEU A 32 -11.22 -9.61 10.39
CA LEU A 32 -11.18 -9.48 11.84
C LEU A 32 -12.59 -9.23 12.40
N PRO A 33 -13.53 -10.19 12.29
CA PRO A 33 -14.92 -10.01 12.70
C PRO A 33 -15.08 -9.75 14.22
N ASP A 34 -14.12 -10.17 15.02
CA ASP A 34 -14.16 -10.02 16.48
C ASP A 34 -13.69 -8.64 16.98
N ARG A 35 -13.24 -7.75 16.08
CA ARG A 35 -12.79 -6.40 16.44
C ARG A 35 -13.80 -5.36 16.05
N THR A 36 -13.96 -4.36 16.92
CA THR A 36 -14.79 -3.21 16.59
C THR A 36 -14.10 -2.31 15.56
N ARG A 37 -14.90 -1.61 14.78
CA ARG A 37 -14.41 -0.63 13.80
C ARG A 37 -13.60 0.48 14.47
N GLU A 38 -14.00 0.91 15.66
CA GLU A 38 -13.36 1.96 16.44
C GLU A 38 -11.94 1.58 16.85
N GLU A 39 -11.75 0.38 17.40
CA GLU A 39 -10.43 -0.16 17.78
C GLU A 39 -9.49 -0.22 16.58
N PHE A 40 -10.04 -0.66 15.46
CA PHE A 40 -9.28 -0.77 14.23
C PHE A 40 -8.90 0.60 13.65
N THR A 41 -9.83 1.56 13.66
CA THR A 41 -9.59 2.93 13.18
C THR A 41 -8.48 3.60 14.00
N GLU A 42 -8.48 3.43 15.32
CA GLU A 42 -7.44 3.99 16.18
C GLU A 42 -6.06 3.33 15.93
N GLN A 43 -6.04 2.03 15.70
CA GLN A 43 -4.81 1.33 15.32
C GLN A 43 -4.26 1.83 13.98
N MET A 44 -5.12 2.06 12.97
CA MET A 44 -4.74 2.65 11.69
C MET A 44 -4.18 4.06 11.85
N ARG A 45 -4.84 4.92 12.65
CA ARG A 45 -4.38 6.28 12.92
C ARG A 45 -2.98 6.28 13.54
N THR A 46 -2.76 5.42 14.52
CA THR A 46 -1.47 5.27 15.17
C THR A 46 -0.40 4.80 14.17
N MET A 47 -0.71 3.80 13.36
CA MET A 47 0.18 3.28 12.32
C MET A 47 0.57 4.39 11.32
N VAL A 48 -0.39 5.18 10.83
CA VAL A 48 -0.11 6.25 9.86
C VAL A 48 0.67 7.40 10.51
N ARG A 49 0.40 7.75 11.77
CA ARG A 49 1.18 8.75 12.52
C ARG A 49 2.65 8.36 12.62
N GLU A 50 2.94 7.10 12.95
CA GLU A 50 4.32 6.63 13.06
C GLU A 50 4.99 6.48 11.68
N TYR A 51 4.26 6.08 10.66
CA TYR A 51 4.74 6.06 9.28
C TYR A 51 5.12 7.47 8.81
N ARG A 52 4.30 8.49 9.11
CA ARG A 52 4.60 9.90 8.77
C ARG A 52 5.97 10.33 9.26
N ALA A 53 6.43 9.85 10.43
CA ALA A 53 7.73 10.16 10.97
C ALA A 53 8.91 9.71 10.09
N THR A 54 8.70 8.80 9.15
CA THR A 54 9.72 8.31 8.21
C THR A 54 9.77 9.11 6.90
N LEU A 55 8.85 10.04 6.72
CA LEU A 55 8.83 10.95 5.58
C LEU A 55 9.69 12.19 5.85
N THR A 56 10.14 12.86 4.77
CA THR A 56 10.74 14.18 4.86
C THR A 56 9.72 15.20 5.38
N SER A 57 10.17 16.29 5.97
CA SER A 57 9.32 17.28 6.66
C SER A 57 8.22 17.84 5.77
N ASP A 58 8.56 18.21 4.53
CA ASP A 58 7.63 18.73 3.52
C ASP A 58 6.51 17.72 3.19
N ARG A 59 6.88 16.45 3.02
CA ARG A 59 5.95 15.38 2.68
C ARG A 59 5.11 14.91 3.86
N ARG A 60 5.69 14.98 5.07
CA ARG A 60 4.95 14.74 6.30
C ARG A 60 3.83 15.76 6.45
N HIS A 61 4.14 17.05 6.27
CA HIS A 61 3.14 18.11 6.33
C HIS A 61 2.02 17.92 5.32
N LEU A 62 2.36 17.52 4.08
CA LEU A 62 1.35 17.20 3.08
C LEU A 62 0.44 16.04 3.51
N LEU A 63 0.99 14.97 4.10
CA LEU A 63 0.21 13.83 4.54
C LEU A 63 -0.63 14.12 5.80
N GLU A 64 -0.26 15.13 6.58
CA GLU A 64 -1.03 15.60 7.73
C GLU A 64 -2.39 16.20 7.35
N GLN A 65 -2.53 16.64 6.10
CA GLN A 65 -3.81 17.11 5.55
C GLN A 65 -4.79 15.96 5.25
N TYR A 66 -4.42 14.72 5.52
CA TYR A 66 -5.23 13.54 5.25
C TYR A 66 -5.47 12.73 6.51
N GLU A 67 -6.71 12.26 6.68
CA GLU A 67 -7.09 11.28 7.68
C GLU A 67 -7.34 9.91 7.06
N VAL A 68 -6.97 8.84 7.76
CA VAL A 68 -7.29 7.47 7.35
C VAL A 68 -8.73 7.18 7.66
N ILE A 69 -9.47 6.71 6.68
CA ILE A 69 -10.90 6.38 6.82
C ILE A 69 -11.19 4.90 6.60
N ASP A 70 -10.31 4.16 5.88
CA ASP A 70 -10.52 2.74 5.64
C ASP A 70 -9.23 2.00 5.28
N MET A 71 -9.20 0.67 5.44
CA MET A 71 -8.10 -0.20 5.03
C MET A 71 -8.62 -1.57 4.59
N ALA A 72 -7.98 -2.14 3.56
CA ALA A 72 -8.29 -3.49 3.09
C ALA A 72 -7.01 -4.24 2.70
N ARG A 73 -7.04 -5.57 2.81
CA ARG A 73 -6.01 -6.43 2.24
C ARG A 73 -6.23 -6.53 0.73
N LYS A 74 -5.17 -6.37 -0.05
CA LYS A 74 -5.22 -6.52 -1.50
C LYS A 74 -4.31 -7.65 -1.94
N VAL A 75 -4.85 -8.59 -2.71
CA VAL A 75 -4.03 -9.56 -3.42
C VAL A 75 -3.39 -8.85 -4.61
N VAL A 76 -2.08 -8.94 -4.72
CA VAL A 76 -1.29 -8.35 -5.80
C VAL A 76 -0.47 -9.44 -6.46
N GLY A 77 -0.26 -9.32 -7.76
CA GLY A 77 0.31 -10.30 -8.69
C GLY A 77 1.32 -11.32 -8.17
N VAL A 78 1.68 -12.26 -9.01
CA VAL A 78 2.45 -13.49 -8.71
C VAL A 78 3.73 -13.25 -7.89
N GLY A 79 4.44 -12.15 -8.13
CA GLY A 79 5.67 -11.80 -7.38
C GLY A 79 5.46 -11.38 -5.92
N SER A 80 4.21 -11.34 -5.46
CA SER A 80 3.84 -10.98 -4.09
C SER A 80 3.18 -12.13 -3.33
N VAL A 81 3.19 -13.33 -3.90
CA VAL A 81 2.66 -14.53 -3.24
C VAL A 81 3.41 -14.76 -1.94
N GLY A 82 2.66 -14.96 -0.85
CA GLY A 82 3.21 -15.14 0.49
C GLY A 82 3.56 -13.84 1.24
N THR A 83 3.40 -12.66 0.60
CA THR A 83 3.59 -11.37 1.27
C THR A 83 2.26 -10.61 1.42
N ARG A 84 2.14 -9.80 2.46
CA ARG A 84 0.94 -9.00 2.69
C ARG A 84 1.00 -7.68 1.94
N CYS A 85 -0.12 -7.34 1.32
CA CYS A 85 -0.30 -6.03 0.72
C CYS A 85 -1.59 -5.42 1.23
N TRP A 86 -1.51 -4.21 1.75
CA TRP A 86 -2.63 -3.45 2.25
C TRP A 86 -2.85 -2.20 1.41
N VAL A 87 -4.08 -1.80 1.28
CA VAL A 87 -4.47 -0.50 0.72
C VAL A 87 -5.13 0.31 1.82
N LEU A 88 -4.66 1.54 2.00
CA LEU A 88 -5.23 2.51 2.91
C LEU A 88 -5.95 3.57 2.10
N LEU A 89 -7.19 3.83 2.46
CA LEU A 89 -7.97 4.94 1.94
C LEU A 89 -7.89 6.10 2.93
N LEU A 90 -7.41 7.23 2.44
CA LEU A 90 -7.35 8.47 3.19
C LEU A 90 -8.26 9.50 2.52
N ARG A 91 -8.73 10.44 3.32
CA ARG A 91 -9.56 11.57 2.88
C ARG A 91 -8.90 12.88 3.30
N GLY A 92 -8.83 13.85 2.40
CA GLY A 92 -8.39 15.20 2.69
C GLY A 92 -9.30 15.86 3.73
N VAL A 93 -8.71 16.48 4.74
CA VAL A 93 -9.47 17.09 5.86
C VAL A 93 -10.32 18.26 5.35
N ASP A 94 -9.77 19.12 4.51
CA ASP A 94 -10.45 20.30 4.00
C ASP A 94 -11.19 20.05 2.68
N SER A 95 -10.54 19.35 1.73
CA SER A 95 -11.05 19.14 0.37
C SER A 95 -11.93 17.91 0.24
N GLY A 96 -11.83 16.96 1.18
CA GLY A 96 -12.50 15.66 1.09
C GLY A 96 -11.98 14.74 0.00
N ASP A 97 -10.93 15.13 -0.74
CA ASP A 97 -10.35 14.36 -1.83
C ASP A 97 -9.74 13.03 -1.35
N PRO A 98 -9.93 11.94 -2.10
CA PRO A 98 -9.43 10.64 -1.70
C PRO A 98 -7.98 10.45 -2.10
N LEU A 99 -7.19 9.87 -1.19
CA LEU A 99 -5.83 9.42 -1.42
C LEU A 99 -5.72 7.92 -1.10
N LEU A 100 -5.19 7.14 -2.03
CA LEU A 100 -4.90 5.73 -1.81
C LEU A 100 -3.40 5.52 -1.58
N LEU A 101 -3.04 4.94 -0.44
CA LEU A 101 -1.70 4.44 -0.18
C LEU A 101 -1.68 2.92 -0.24
N GLN A 102 -0.54 2.37 -0.62
CA GLN A 102 -0.28 0.94 -0.62
C GLN A 102 0.86 0.63 0.36
N ALA A 103 0.62 -0.27 1.30
CA ALA A 103 1.63 -0.82 2.20
C ALA A 103 1.95 -2.26 1.78
N LYS A 104 3.21 -2.52 1.45
CA LYS A 104 3.69 -3.86 1.07
C LYS A 104 4.67 -4.39 2.09
N GLU A 105 4.50 -5.63 2.47
CA GLU A 105 5.44 -6.34 3.32
C GLU A 105 6.81 -6.44 2.65
N ALA A 106 7.86 -6.16 3.42
CA ALA A 106 9.25 -6.23 3.00
C ALA A 106 9.98 -7.31 3.81
N GLY A 107 10.31 -8.41 3.14
CA GLY A 107 11.12 -9.47 3.73
C GLY A 107 12.63 -9.21 3.60
N PRO A 108 13.45 -10.10 4.16
CA PRO A 108 14.90 -10.07 4.01
C PRO A 108 15.31 -10.13 2.53
N SER A 109 16.37 -9.40 2.16
CA SER A 109 16.91 -9.44 0.80
C SER A 109 17.48 -10.82 0.48
N VAL A 110 17.16 -11.35 -0.70
CA VAL A 110 17.73 -12.60 -1.21
C VAL A 110 19.26 -12.50 -1.40
N ILE A 111 19.76 -11.33 -1.79
CA ILE A 111 21.20 -11.04 -1.93
C ILE A 111 21.89 -11.13 -0.58
N HIS A 112 21.24 -10.66 0.48
CA HIS A 112 21.78 -10.72 1.83
C HIS A 112 21.80 -12.16 2.37
N LYS A 113 20.82 -12.99 2.02
CA LYS A 113 20.83 -14.45 2.31
C LYS A 113 22.00 -15.15 1.65
N ALA A 114 22.41 -14.70 0.47
CA ALA A 114 23.58 -15.23 -0.25
C ALA A 114 24.93 -14.72 0.30
N LYS A 115 24.97 -14.03 1.44
CA LYS A 115 26.18 -13.46 2.07
C LYS A 115 26.98 -12.48 1.17
N VAL A 116 26.36 -11.95 0.13
CA VAL A 116 26.96 -10.93 -0.73
C VAL A 116 26.70 -9.56 -0.09
N VAL A 117 27.73 -9.02 0.48
CA VAL A 117 28.03 -7.65 0.96
C VAL A 117 26.84 -6.71 1.27
N GLY A 118 26.92 -6.04 2.42
CA GLY A 118 26.16 -4.85 2.78
C GLY A 118 25.79 -4.80 4.27
N ARG A 119 25.80 -3.60 4.82
CA ARG A 119 25.33 -3.35 6.20
C ARG A 119 23.83 -3.66 6.27
N ARG A 120 23.44 -4.61 7.10
CA ARG A 120 22.05 -4.99 7.29
C ARG A 120 21.28 -3.81 7.92
N LYS A 121 20.25 -3.31 7.26
CA LYS A 121 19.28 -2.40 7.87
C LYS A 121 18.44 -3.16 8.89
N ALA A 122 18.12 -2.51 10.00
CA ALA A 122 17.30 -3.09 11.06
C ALA A 122 15.84 -3.30 10.62
N ASN A 123 15.39 -2.55 9.60
CA ASN A 123 14.06 -2.60 9.02
C ASN A 123 14.16 -2.87 7.51
N ASN A 124 13.47 -3.92 7.03
CA ASN A 124 13.48 -4.28 5.61
C ASN A 124 12.71 -3.27 4.74
N GLY A 125 11.66 -2.63 5.27
CA GLY A 125 10.95 -1.55 4.58
C GLY A 125 11.85 -0.35 4.35
N GLU A 126 12.64 0.05 5.36
CA GLU A 126 13.64 1.09 5.24
C GLU A 126 14.66 0.77 4.13
N ARG A 127 15.14 -0.48 4.08
CA ARG A 127 16.04 -0.93 3.01
C ARG A 127 15.42 -0.75 1.63
N VAL A 128 14.14 -1.14 1.45
CA VAL A 128 13.43 -0.99 0.17
C VAL A 128 13.28 0.48 -0.21
N VAL A 129 12.90 1.33 0.74
CA VAL A 129 12.72 2.78 0.52
C VAL A 129 14.03 3.43 0.10
N HIS A 130 15.12 3.16 0.81
CA HIS A 130 16.45 3.69 0.44
C HIS A 130 16.88 3.21 -0.94
N GLY A 131 16.70 1.91 -1.26
CA GLY A 131 17.00 1.38 -2.58
C GLY A 131 16.21 2.07 -3.70
N GLN A 132 14.91 2.27 -3.51
CA GLN A 132 14.08 2.98 -4.49
C GLN A 132 14.52 4.43 -4.68
N ARG A 133 14.82 5.15 -3.59
CA ARG A 133 15.30 6.54 -3.66
C ARG A 133 16.63 6.68 -4.39
N LEU A 134 17.51 5.68 -4.28
CA LEU A 134 18.81 5.68 -4.98
C LEU A 134 18.68 5.35 -6.46
N MET A 135 17.75 4.45 -6.82
CA MET A 135 17.66 3.93 -8.20
C MET A 135 16.66 4.70 -9.08
N GLN A 136 15.76 5.48 -8.51
CA GLN A 136 14.73 6.20 -9.26
C GLN A 136 15.09 7.67 -9.39
N ALA A 137 14.98 8.22 -10.60
CA ALA A 137 15.18 9.66 -10.85
C ALA A 137 14.20 10.53 -10.03
N ALA A 138 12.96 10.05 -9.85
CA ALA A 138 11.96 10.64 -8.97
C ALA A 138 11.27 9.54 -8.18
N SER A 139 11.41 9.55 -6.87
CA SER A 139 10.71 8.61 -5.99
C SER A 139 9.30 9.11 -5.66
N ASP A 140 8.44 8.20 -5.25
CA ASP A 140 7.10 8.52 -4.76
C ASP A 140 7.18 9.49 -3.57
N ILE A 141 6.32 10.52 -3.57
CA ILE A 141 6.33 11.55 -2.53
C ILE A 141 5.96 10.99 -1.14
N PHE A 142 5.17 9.91 -1.10
CA PHE A 142 4.76 9.24 0.13
C PHE A 142 5.57 7.97 0.41
N LEU A 143 6.76 7.81 -0.23
CA LEU A 143 7.61 6.65 0.00
C LEU A 143 8.22 6.68 1.40
N GLY A 144 7.80 5.77 2.26
CA GLY A 144 8.27 5.61 3.63
C GLY A 144 8.11 4.18 4.13
N TRP A 145 8.39 3.92 5.39
CA TRP A 145 8.36 2.58 5.97
C TRP A 145 7.75 2.56 7.37
N LYS A 146 7.34 1.38 7.81
CA LYS A 146 6.82 1.12 9.15
C LYS A 146 7.06 -0.35 9.52
N ARG A 147 7.40 -0.60 10.78
CA ARG A 147 7.27 -1.92 11.40
C ARG A 147 5.94 -2.00 12.10
N GLN A 148 5.20 -3.05 11.88
CA GLN A 148 3.88 -3.24 12.44
C GLN A 148 3.72 -4.67 12.97
N ASP A 149 3.14 -4.79 14.17
CA ASP A 149 2.75 -6.07 14.72
C ASP A 149 1.42 -6.51 14.09
N GLY A 150 1.41 -7.72 13.58
CA GLY A 150 0.20 -8.34 13.04
C GLY A 150 -0.72 -8.83 14.16
N VAL A 151 -1.96 -9.13 13.81
CA VAL A 151 -2.93 -9.77 14.73
C VAL A 151 -2.49 -11.15 15.20
N ASP A 152 -1.58 -11.77 14.47
CA ASP A 152 -0.92 -13.04 14.79
C ASP A 152 0.31 -12.86 15.72
N GLY A 153 0.52 -11.67 16.28
CA GLY A 153 1.64 -11.32 17.13
C GLY A 153 3.00 -11.25 16.43
N VAL A 154 3.04 -11.41 15.10
CA VAL A 154 4.30 -11.39 14.35
C VAL A 154 4.58 -9.99 13.85
N SER A 155 5.73 -9.44 14.24
CA SER A 155 6.21 -8.13 13.77
C SER A 155 6.73 -8.21 12.33
N ARG A 156 6.27 -7.30 11.48
CA ARG A 156 6.63 -7.25 10.05
C ARG A 156 7.02 -5.86 9.62
N ASP A 157 7.95 -5.81 8.68
CA ASP A 157 8.37 -4.55 8.06
C ASP A 157 7.56 -4.29 6.79
N PHE A 158 7.11 -3.06 6.65
CA PHE A 158 6.37 -2.60 5.47
C PHE A 158 7.04 -1.38 4.86
N TYR A 159 6.93 -1.23 3.54
CA TYR A 159 7.13 0.05 2.87
C TYR A 159 5.82 0.55 2.30
N LEU A 160 5.61 1.85 2.37
CA LEU A 160 4.39 2.52 1.93
C LEU A 160 4.71 3.47 0.81
N ARG A 161 3.77 3.60 -0.12
CA ARG A 161 3.81 4.54 -1.22
C ARG A 161 2.41 4.84 -1.72
N GLN A 162 2.26 5.85 -2.56
CA GLN A 162 0.99 6.08 -3.25
C GLN A 162 0.63 4.88 -4.14
N LEU A 163 -0.63 4.50 -4.11
CA LEU A 163 -1.14 3.50 -5.05
C LEU A 163 -1.24 4.13 -6.44
N ARG A 164 -0.39 3.67 -7.35
CA ARG A 164 -0.40 4.06 -8.76
C ARG A 164 -1.01 2.94 -9.58
N ASP A 165 -2.10 3.24 -10.26
CA ASP A 165 -2.75 2.31 -11.18
C ASP A 165 -2.38 2.70 -12.64
N TRP A 166 -1.07 2.64 -12.91
CA TRP A 166 -0.50 2.94 -14.23
C TRP A 166 -0.24 1.68 -15.06
N LYS A 167 -0.80 0.55 -14.65
CA LYS A 167 -0.77 -0.63 -15.51
C LYS A 167 -1.84 -0.45 -16.58
N LEU A 168 -1.45 0.01 -17.74
CA LEU A 168 -2.11 -0.32 -18.99
C LEU A 168 -1.94 -1.84 -19.17
N SER A 169 -2.81 -2.61 -18.56
CA SER A 169 -2.97 -4.00 -18.93
C SER A 169 -3.78 -3.97 -20.21
N PHE A 170 -3.13 -4.22 -21.35
CA PHE A 170 -3.87 -4.60 -22.54
C PHE A 170 -4.55 -5.94 -22.23
N PRO A 171 -5.88 -6.01 -22.24
CA PRO A 171 -6.56 -7.28 -22.08
C PRO A 171 -6.23 -8.14 -23.30
N ALA A 172 -5.33 -9.11 -23.11
CA ALA A 172 -4.89 -10.00 -24.20
C ALA A 172 -6.08 -10.68 -24.88
N GLU A 173 -7.15 -10.92 -24.11
CA GLU A 173 -8.42 -11.50 -24.60
C GLU A 173 -9.16 -10.59 -25.60
N MET A 174 -8.88 -9.29 -25.59
CA MET A 174 -9.49 -8.31 -26.50
C MET A 174 -8.58 -7.91 -27.67
N MET A 175 -7.34 -8.42 -27.71
CA MET A 175 -6.41 -8.13 -28.77
C MET A 175 -6.71 -8.99 -30.00
N GLN A 176 -6.81 -8.34 -31.16
CA GLN A 176 -6.85 -9.07 -32.42
C GLN A 176 -5.47 -9.71 -32.72
N PRO A 177 -5.40 -10.85 -33.47
CA PRO A 177 -4.15 -11.55 -33.74
C PRO A 177 -3.02 -10.66 -34.28
N GLN A 178 -3.36 -9.69 -35.10
CA GLN A 178 -2.40 -8.70 -35.63
C GLN A 178 -1.78 -7.82 -34.53
N GLY A 179 -2.58 -7.34 -33.57
CA GLY A 179 -2.06 -6.56 -32.43
C GLY A 179 -1.20 -7.37 -31.48
N MET A 180 -1.44 -8.68 -31.36
CA MET A 180 -0.58 -9.57 -30.56
C MET A 180 0.80 -9.75 -31.19
N THR A 181 0.88 -9.79 -32.52
CA THR A 181 2.15 -9.93 -33.24
C THR A 181 3.01 -8.66 -33.17
N GLU A 182 2.40 -7.49 -33.10
CA GLU A 182 3.12 -6.22 -32.94
C GLU A 182 3.61 -5.98 -31.51
N TYR A 183 3.00 -6.66 -30.53
CA TYR A 183 3.35 -6.51 -29.10
C TYR A 183 4.42 -7.52 -28.64
N ALA A 184 4.60 -8.62 -29.37
CA ALA A 184 5.60 -9.67 -29.08
C ALA A 184 6.98 -9.32 -29.67
#